data_fd47e4432959f40ea884a5100e56a9a1
#
_entry.id   fd47e4432959f40ea884a5100e56a9a1
#
_cell.length_a   1.000
_cell.length_b   1.000
_cell.length_c   1.000
_cell.angle_alpha   90.00
_cell.angle_beta   90.00
_cell.angle_gamma   90.00
#
_symmetry.space_group_name_H-M   'P 1'
#
loop_
_entity.id
_entity.type
_entity.pdbx_description
1 polymer ?
#
loop_
_entity_poly.entity_id
_entity_poly.type
_entity_poly.pdbx_seq_one_letter_code
_entity_poly.pdbx_strand_id
1 'polypeptide(L)'
;MLLPAATPCFAAIEPIAPGGGEVVALVPDAQKKAMALPTLDERLKLFAKDKASGKVLRHDPFWRKSKPLELKWRATEGEVGPWKIEIGKSPDLSDARVWYFSDLKTDAATGREVGKAAAAAEVSRTIPRANLEIARNYYWRVSGRKPCGPKCSPRHANKKSRCLVRSGVASFRTEDLAPRWIEIDGRVSNFRDFGGRRTADGRRVKQGMAYRGQGLNDNSLTGDEPGRNRLTVEDVKYLTGTLGIRTDLDLRSDGETAKMKESPLGPGVAFIQRSSACYAGIFTSDGKKVMAENFRVFCRPENYPIYFHCIGGADRTGSLAYVLNGVLGVDRHELETDWESTFYPRIPDANPDPKFWCRELHFNKGFSKYGKEGDSWNRRIELYLLDCGVTQEEIKAFRSIMLE
;
A
#
# COMPACT_ATOMS: atom_id res chain seq x y z
N MET A 1 28.41 -44.79 -27.12
CA MET A 1 26.95 -44.64 -27.19
C MET A 1 26.60 -43.34 -26.45
N LEU A 2 26.45 -42.24 -27.17
CA LEU A 2 26.03 -40.96 -26.63
C LEU A 2 24.53 -41.01 -26.36
N LEU A 3 24.14 -40.80 -25.08
CA LEU A 3 22.73 -40.65 -24.71
C LEU A 3 22.18 -39.39 -25.44
N PRO A 4 21.00 -39.44 -26.07
CA PRO A 4 20.40 -38.29 -26.67
C PRO A 4 20.13 -37.24 -25.59
N ALA A 5 20.57 -35.99 -25.82
CA ALA A 5 20.26 -34.86 -24.98
C ALA A 5 18.72 -34.77 -24.84
N ALA A 6 18.25 -34.71 -23.61
CA ALA A 6 16.85 -34.53 -23.32
C ALA A 6 16.38 -33.22 -24.01
N THR A 7 15.49 -33.35 -24.96
CA THR A 7 14.81 -32.20 -25.59
C THR A 7 14.16 -31.38 -24.48
N PRO A 8 14.40 -30.07 -24.37
CA PRO A 8 13.74 -29.27 -23.36
C PRO A 8 12.23 -29.38 -23.58
N CYS A 9 11.54 -29.88 -22.60
CA CYS A 9 10.08 -29.88 -22.58
C CYS A 9 9.69 -28.41 -22.54
N PHE A 10 9.23 -27.87 -23.68
CA PHE A 10 8.68 -26.50 -23.72
C PHE A 10 7.64 -26.39 -22.62
N ALA A 11 7.71 -25.29 -21.85
CA ALA A 11 6.74 -25.06 -20.79
C ALA A 11 5.34 -25.02 -21.40
N ALA A 12 4.47 -25.92 -20.95
CA ALA A 12 3.08 -26.03 -21.45
C ALA A 12 2.23 -24.80 -21.11
N ILE A 13 2.77 -23.88 -20.29
CA ILE A 13 2.15 -22.61 -19.92
C ILE A 13 3.19 -21.51 -20.18
N GLU A 14 2.78 -20.53 -20.97
CA GLU A 14 3.63 -19.40 -21.37
C GLU A 14 3.14 -18.11 -20.71
N PRO A 15 3.93 -17.47 -19.82
CA PRO A 15 3.64 -16.13 -19.32
C PRO A 15 3.62 -15.11 -20.47
N ILE A 16 2.60 -14.25 -20.52
CA ILE A 16 2.46 -13.22 -21.56
C ILE A 16 2.75 -11.83 -20.98
N ALA A 17 2.04 -11.45 -19.91
CA ALA A 17 2.15 -10.12 -19.31
C ALA A 17 1.89 -10.16 -17.80
N PRO A 18 2.59 -9.30 -17.03
CA PRO A 18 3.71 -8.46 -17.46
C PRO A 18 4.97 -9.30 -17.75
N GLY A 19 5.71 -8.90 -18.78
CA GLY A 19 6.90 -9.57 -19.25
C GLY A 19 8.20 -8.89 -18.83
N GLY A 20 9.34 -9.47 -19.22
CA GLY A 20 10.66 -8.93 -18.90
C GLY A 20 10.83 -7.50 -19.41
N GLY A 21 11.26 -6.60 -18.51
CA GLY A 21 11.43 -5.17 -18.82
C GLY A 21 10.16 -4.32 -18.73
N GLU A 22 8.99 -4.91 -18.54
CA GLU A 22 7.76 -4.15 -18.34
C GLU A 22 7.73 -3.45 -16.98
N VAL A 23 7.24 -2.19 -16.98
CA VAL A 23 7.02 -1.41 -15.77
C VAL A 23 5.53 -1.39 -15.46
N VAL A 24 5.16 -2.05 -14.38
CA VAL A 24 3.79 -2.12 -13.88
C VAL A 24 3.47 -0.85 -13.08
N ALA A 25 2.44 -0.14 -13.53
CA ALA A 25 1.93 1.03 -12.84
C ALA A 25 1.11 0.62 -11.61
N LEU A 26 1.38 1.23 -10.47
CA LEU A 26 0.66 1.00 -9.22
C LEU A 26 -0.26 2.17 -8.85
N VAL A 27 0.15 3.40 -9.17
CA VAL A 27 -0.64 4.60 -8.86
C VAL A 27 -1.67 4.83 -9.96
N PRO A 28 -2.93 5.14 -9.62
CA PRO A 28 -3.98 5.46 -10.58
C PRO A 28 -3.63 6.67 -11.45
N ASP A 29 -4.04 6.65 -12.73
CA ASP A 29 -3.67 7.69 -13.70
C ASP A 29 -4.20 9.08 -13.31
N ALA A 30 -5.39 9.15 -12.72
CA ALA A 30 -5.95 10.40 -12.22
C ALA A 30 -5.08 10.99 -11.09
N GLN A 31 -4.59 10.15 -10.19
CA GLN A 31 -3.69 10.58 -9.12
C GLN A 31 -2.33 11.01 -9.67
N LYS A 32 -1.75 10.25 -10.61
CA LYS A 32 -0.50 10.64 -11.29
C LYS A 32 -0.61 12.01 -11.94
N LYS A 33 -1.72 12.25 -12.64
CA LYS A 33 -1.99 13.52 -13.30
C LYS A 33 -2.01 14.68 -12.30
N ALA A 34 -2.66 14.50 -11.15
CA ALA A 34 -2.69 15.51 -10.10
C ALA A 34 -1.30 15.74 -9.49
N MET A 35 -0.59 14.67 -9.15
CA MET A 35 0.73 14.73 -8.52
C MET A 35 1.81 15.32 -9.44
N ALA A 36 1.65 15.21 -10.75
CA ALA A 36 2.58 15.79 -11.73
C ALA A 36 2.48 17.33 -11.82
N LEU A 37 1.42 17.93 -11.29
CA LEU A 37 1.27 19.39 -11.30
C LEU A 37 2.11 20.02 -10.19
N PRO A 38 3.01 20.96 -10.53
CA PRO A 38 4.01 21.47 -9.59
C PRO A 38 3.44 22.35 -8.49
N THR A 39 2.33 23.05 -8.78
CA THR A 39 1.76 24.00 -7.83
C THR A 39 0.39 23.56 -7.33
N LEU A 40 0.08 23.96 -6.10
CA LEU A 40 -1.23 23.74 -5.52
C LEU A 40 -2.35 24.37 -6.37
N ASP A 41 -2.14 25.59 -6.88
CA ASP A 41 -3.13 26.25 -7.71
C ASP A 41 -3.47 25.48 -8.99
N GLU A 42 -2.50 24.83 -9.61
CA GLU A 42 -2.73 23.97 -10.77
C GLU A 42 -3.53 22.73 -10.40
N ARG A 43 -3.21 22.12 -9.27
CA ARG A 43 -3.96 20.96 -8.76
C ARG A 43 -5.41 21.34 -8.43
N LEU A 44 -5.62 22.49 -7.79
CA LEU A 44 -6.97 23.00 -7.51
C LEU A 44 -7.76 23.30 -8.78
N LYS A 45 -7.13 23.90 -9.81
CA LYS A 45 -7.76 24.14 -11.12
C LYS A 45 -8.14 22.82 -11.81
N LEU A 46 -7.29 21.79 -11.72
CA LEU A 46 -7.63 20.46 -12.24
C LEU A 46 -8.91 19.93 -11.58
N PHE A 47 -8.98 19.98 -10.26
CA PHE A 47 -10.14 19.50 -9.51
C PHE A 47 -11.41 20.32 -9.82
N ALA A 48 -11.32 21.63 -9.90
CA ALA A 48 -12.44 22.49 -10.27
C ALA A 48 -12.98 22.18 -11.68
N LYS A 49 -12.09 21.92 -12.65
CA LYS A 49 -12.45 21.53 -14.01
C LYS A 49 -13.15 20.16 -14.05
N ASP A 50 -12.65 19.20 -13.30
CA ASP A 50 -13.25 17.88 -13.25
C ASP A 50 -14.63 17.92 -12.60
N LYS A 51 -14.85 18.79 -11.60
CA LYS A 51 -16.16 19.05 -11.01
C LYS A 51 -17.14 19.63 -12.04
N ALA A 52 -16.73 20.65 -12.79
CA ALA A 52 -17.56 21.31 -13.79
C ALA A 52 -17.93 20.40 -14.96
N SER A 53 -17.07 19.45 -15.32
CA SER A 53 -17.30 18.48 -16.40
C SER A 53 -18.17 17.29 -15.99
N GLY A 54 -18.55 17.18 -14.72
CA GLY A 54 -19.20 15.99 -14.17
C GLY A 54 -18.31 14.75 -14.08
N LYS A 55 -17.06 14.85 -14.56
CA LYS A 55 -16.03 13.81 -14.43
C LYS A 55 -15.33 13.97 -13.10
N VAL A 56 -16.03 13.63 -12.05
CA VAL A 56 -15.48 13.74 -10.71
C VAL A 56 -14.44 12.64 -10.52
N LEU A 57 -13.23 12.99 -10.12
CA LEU A 57 -12.18 12.04 -9.73
C LEU A 57 -12.66 11.03 -8.67
N ARG A 58 -13.69 11.37 -7.94
CA ARG A 58 -14.43 10.57 -6.97
C ARG A 58 -14.99 9.24 -7.53
N HIS A 59 -15.25 9.18 -8.83
CA HIS A 59 -15.77 7.97 -9.46
C HIS A 59 -14.68 7.04 -9.98
N ASP A 60 -13.39 7.38 -9.83
CA ASP A 60 -12.33 6.42 -10.08
C ASP A 60 -12.38 5.36 -8.96
N PRO A 61 -12.78 4.10 -9.28
CA PRO A 61 -12.90 3.05 -8.29
C PRO A 61 -11.56 2.69 -7.62
N PHE A 62 -10.45 3.15 -8.22
CA PHE A 62 -9.09 2.92 -7.71
C PHE A 62 -8.52 4.11 -6.92
N TRP A 63 -9.30 5.15 -6.72
CA TRP A 63 -8.88 6.26 -5.88
C TRP A 63 -8.58 5.78 -4.45
N ARG A 64 -7.40 6.06 -3.94
CA ARG A 64 -6.85 5.51 -2.69
C ARG A 64 -6.60 4.00 -2.71
N LYS A 65 -6.47 3.42 -3.87
CA LYS A 65 -6.10 2.02 -4.06
C LYS A 65 -5.00 1.93 -5.10
N SER A 66 -4.23 0.85 -5.05
CA SER A 66 -3.32 0.52 -6.16
C SER A 66 -4.11 0.18 -7.42
N LYS A 67 -3.54 0.47 -8.58
CA LYS A 67 -3.98 -0.18 -9.81
C LYS A 67 -3.91 -1.70 -9.62
N PRO A 68 -4.92 -2.45 -10.09
CA PRO A 68 -4.88 -3.90 -9.98
C PRO A 68 -3.73 -4.47 -10.80
N LEU A 69 -3.04 -5.46 -10.25
CA LEU A 69 -2.09 -6.26 -11.01
C LEU A 69 -2.86 -7.29 -11.84
N GLU A 70 -2.75 -7.19 -13.15
CA GLU A 70 -3.24 -8.21 -14.07
C GLU A 70 -2.09 -9.09 -14.55
N LEU A 71 -2.28 -10.41 -14.49
CA LEU A 71 -1.37 -11.39 -15.08
C LEU A 71 -2.05 -12.09 -16.22
N LYS A 72 -1.32 -12.27 -17.32
CA LYS A 72 -1.80 -12.99 -18.52
C LYS A 72 -0.84 -14.11 -18.90
N TRP A 73 -1.39 -15.23 -19.26
CA TRP A 73 -0.63 -16.38 -19.75
C TRP A 73 -1.41 -17.17 -20.80
N ARG A 74 -0.69 -17.95 -21.59
CA ARG A 74 -1.24 -18.84 -22.59
C ARG A 74 -1.12 -20.29 -22.13
N ALA A 75 -2.22 -21.04 -22.26
CA ALA A 75 -2.25 -22.48 -22.13
C ALA A 75 -2.01 -23.08 -23.51
N THR A 76 -0.87 -23.75 -23.72
CA THR A 76 -0.43 -24.20 -25.05
C THR A 76 -0.86 -25.62 -25.39
N GLU A 77 -1.16 -26.46 -24.39
CA GLU A 77 -1.50 -27.87 -24.55
C GLU A 77 -2.82 -28.25 -23.84
N GLY A 78 -3.75 -27.30 -23.71
CA GLY A 78 -5.04 -27.54 -23.09
C GLY A 78 -5.02 -27.63 -21.56
N GLU A 79 -4.08 -26.91 -20.94
CA GLU A 79 -4.00 -26.77 -19.48
C GLU A 79 -5.22 -26.02 -18.97
N VAL A 80 -5.63 -26.40 -17.76
CA VAL A 80 -6.79 -25.82 -17.07
C VAL A 80 -6.46 -25.59 -15.60
N GLY A 81 -7.29 -24.74 -14.95
CA GLY A 81 -7.24 -24.55 -13.50
C GLY A 81 -7.61 -25.83 -12.70
N PRO A 82 -7.52 -25.74 -11.38
CA PRO A 82 -7.21 -24.50 -10.66
C PRO A 82 -5.78 -24.02 -10.90
N TRP A 83 -5.67 -22.70 -11.08
CA TRP A 83 -4.39 -22.05 -11.30
C TRP A 83 -3.75 -21.68 -9.97
N LYS A 84 -2.46 -22.00 -9.80
CA LYS A 84 -1.63 -21.50 -8.70
C LYS A 84 -0.71 -20.43 -9.27
N ILE A 85 -0.76 -19.23 -8.74
CA ILE A 85 0.10 -18.12 -9.09
C ILE A 85 1.04 -17.83 -7.93
N GLU A 86 2.32 -17.74 -8.22
CA GLU A 86 3.39 -17.43 -7.27
C GLU A 86 4.03 -16.11 -7.71
N ILE A 87 4.13 -15.13 -6.79
CA ILE A 87 4.74 -13.82 -7.04
C ILE A 87 5.66 -13.51 -5.88
N GLY A 88 6.93 -13.23 -6.16
CA GLY A 88 7.95 -12.92 -5.17
C GLY A 88 8.96 -11.88 -5.67
N LYS A 89 9.85 -11.44 -4.81
CA LYS A 89 10.96 -10.53 -5.12
C LYS A 89 12.25 -11.30 -5.46
N SER A 90 12.29 -12.57 -5.12
CA SER A 90 13.42 -13.45 -5.41
C SER A 90 13.21 -14.21 -6.71
N PRO A 91 14.24 -14.33 -7.59
CA PRO A 91 14.11 -15.04 -8.86
C PRO A 91 13.73 -16.52 -8.74
N ASP A 92 14.07 -17.15 -7.64
CA ASP A 92 13.73 -18.53 -7.31
C ASP A 92 12.34 -18.69 -6.68
N LEU A 93 11.65 -17.58 -6.42
CA LEU A 93 10.34 -17.52 -5.78
C LEU A 93 10.32 -18.07 -4.34
N SER A 94 11.45 -18.08 -3.65
CA SER A 94 11.55 -18.55 -2.26
C SER A 94 10.75 -17.70 -1.27
N ASP A 95 10.53 -16.42 -1.61
CA ASP A 95 9.73 -15.44 -0.85
C ASP A 95 8.32 -15.23 -1.42
N ALA A 96 7.87 -16.10 -2.34
CA ALA A 96 6.66 -15.87 -3.08
C ALA A 96 5.40 -15.96 -2.22
N ARG A 97 4.49 -15.00 -2.44
CA ARG A 97 3.08 -15.11 -2.06
C ARG A 97 2.34 -15.93 -3.10
N VAL A 98 1.30 -16.61 -2.68
CA VAL A 98 0.57 -17.57 -3.52
C VAL A 98 -0.91 -17.22 -3.60
N TRP A 99 -1.46 -17.29 -4.81
CA TRP A 99 -2.90 -17.16 -5.08
C TRP A 99 -3.39 -18.37 -5.84
N TYR A 100 -4.66 -18.72 -5.59
CA TYR A 100 -5.34 -19.81 -6.27
C TYR A 100 -6.60 -19.28 -6.97
N PHE A 101 -6.79 -19.67 -8.22
CA PHE A 101 -7.95 -19.31 -9.03
C PHE A 101 -8.58 -20.55 -9.63
N SER A 102 -9.88 -20.68 -9.50
CA SER A 102 -10.66 -21.71 -10.21
C SER A 102 -11.18 -21.17 -11.53
N ASP A 103 -11.24 -22.05 -12.55
CA ASP A 103 -11.92 -21.76 -13.80
C ASP A 103 -13.38 -22.25 -13.76
N LEU A 104 -13.79 -22.89 -12.69
CA LEU A 104 -15.15 -23.38 -12.51
C LEU A 104 -16.05 -22.25 -12.02
N LYS A 105 -17.29 -22.24 -12.52
CA LYS A 105 -18.32 -21.36 -11.99
C LYS A 105 -18.76 -21.88 -10.63
N THR A 106 -18.95 -21.00 -9.67
CA THR A 106 -19.58 -21.35 -8.41
C THR A 106 -21.09 -21.25 -8.55
N ASP A 107 -21.80 -22.33 -8.27
CA ASP A 107 -23.26 -22.31 -8.20
C ASP A 107 -23.70 -21.46 -7.01
N ALA A 108 -24.49 -20.43 -7.28
CA ALA A 108 -24.89 -19.45 -6.26
C ALA A 108 -25.78 -20.04 -5.16
N ALA A 109 -26.51 -21.12 -5.44
CA ALA A 109 -27.42 -21.74 -4.48
C ALA A 109 -26.72 -22.76 -3.56
N THR A 110 -25.70 -23.44 -4.08
CA THR A 110 -25.04 -24.55 -3.37
C THR A 110 -23.62 -24.23 -2.93
N GLY A 111 -23.04 -23.13 -3.40
CA GLY A 111 -21.64 -22.76 -3.16
C GLY A 111 -20.62 -23.74 -3.78
N ARG A 112 -21.06 -24.69 -4.60
CA ARG A 112 -20.21 -25.71 -5.22
C ARG A 112 -19.71 -25.26 -6.57
N GLU A 113 -18.46 -25.60 -6.88
CA GLU A 113 -17.92 -25.43 -8.22
C GLU A 113 -18.61 -26.39 -9.19
N VAL A 114 -19.23 -25.82 -10.24
CA VAL A 114 -19.98 -26.56 -11.27
C VAL A 114 -19.48 -26.22 -12.66
N GLY A 115 -19.56 -27.19 -13.54
CA GLY A 115 -19.18 -27.04 -14.96
C GLY A 115 -17.88 -27.74 -15.32
N LYS A 116 -17.56 -27.72 -16.61
CA LYS A 116 -16.26 -28.18 -17.15
C LYS A 116 -15.37 -26.97 -17.31
N ALA A 117 -14.14 -27.05 -16.78
CA ALA A 117 -13.12 -26.08 -17.12
C ALA A 117 -12.90 -26.10 -18.65
N ALA A 118 -13.19 -25.00 -19.31
CA ALA A 118 -12.86 -24.83 -20.72
C ALA A 118 -11.37 -24.46 -20.82
N ALA A 119 -10.63 -25.15 -21.66
CA ALA A 119 -9.28 -24.75 -22.00
C ALA A 119 -9.36 -23.42 -22.78
N ALA A 120 -8.91 -22.34 -22.15
CA ALA A 120 -8.79 -21.06 -22.82
C ALA A 120 -7.36 -20.90 -23.34
N ALA A 121 -7.21 -20.47 -24.60
CA ALA A 121 -5.90 -20.23 -25.19
C ALA A 121 -5.13 -19.14 -24.40
N GLU A 122 -5.83 -18.12 -23.96
CA GLU A 122 -5.28 -17.06 -23.10
C GLU A 122 -6.12 -16.91 -21.82
N VAL A 123 -5.45 -16.76 -20.71
CA VAL A 123 -6.05 -16.57 -19.38
C VAL A 123 -5.55 -15.27 -18.79
N SER A 124 -6.45 -14.44 -18.28
CA SER A 124 -6.13 -13.24 -17.52
C SER A 124 -6.71 -13.33 -16.13
N ARG A 125 -5.94 -12.92 -15.13
CA ARG A 125 -6.39 -12.82 -13.74
C ARG A 125 -5.89 -11.54 -13.08
N THR A 126 -6.80 -10.86 -12.41
CA THR A 126 -6.47 -9.78 -11.50
C THR A 126 -6.06 -10.37 -10.15
N ILE A 127 -4.92 -9.96 -9.65
CA ILE A 127 -4.36 -10.47 -8.40
C ILE A 127 -4.89 -9.63 -7.24
N PRO A 128 -5.78 -10.17 -6.39
CA PRO A 128 -6.32 -9.42 -5.25
C PRO A 128 -5.24 -9.17 -4.20
N ARG A 129 -5.28 -8.00 -3.58
CA ARG A 129 -4.34 -7.62 -2.50
C ARG A 129 -2.88 -7.86 -2.88
N ALA A 130 -2.50 -7.58 -4.12
CA ALA A 130 -1.11 -7.72 -4.56
C ALA A 130 -0.19 -6.85 -3.70
N ASN A 131 -0.59 -5.61 -3.42
CA ASN A 131 0.08 -4.68 -2.50
C ASN A 131 1.60 -4.64 -2.72
N LEU A 132 2.01 -4.55 -3.98
CA LEU A 132 3.41 -4.57 -4.37
C LEU A 132 4.15 -3.34 -3.85
N GLU A 133 5.43 -3.50 -3.54
CA GLU A 133 6.33 -2.38 -3.28
C GLU A 133 6.63 -1.63 -4.59
N ILE A 134 6.86 -0.33 -4.50
CA ILE A 134 7.26 0.52 -5.64
C ILE A 134 8.76 0.37 -5.92
N ALA A 135 9.16 0.60 -7.16
CA ALA A 135 10.55 0.53 -7.62
C ALA A 135 11.24 -0.81 -7.33
N ARG A 136 10.51 -1.92 -7.36
CA ARG A 136 11.04 -3.26 -7.09
C ARG A 136 10.86 -4.20 -8.27
N ASN A 137 11.78 -5.12 -8.44
CA ASN A 137 11.64 -6.23 -9.38
C ASN A 137 10.80 -7.33 -8.72
N TYR A 138 9.92 -7.92 -9.51
CA TYR A 138 9.09 -9.06 -9.14
C TYR A 138 9.24 -10.17 -10.15
N TYR A 139 9.14 -11.38 -9.65
CA TYR A 139 9.17 -12.61 -10.42
C TYR A 139 7.86 -13.35 -10.20
N TRP A 140 7.34 -13.97 -11.24
CA TRP A 140 6.09 -14.71 -11.11
C TRP A 140 6.07 -15.97 -11.96
N ARG A 141 5.29 -16.92 -11.53
CA ARG A 141 5.07 -18.19 -12.18
C ARG A 141 3.63 -18.62 -12.00
N VAL A 142 3.09 -19.28 -13.02
CA VAL A 142 1.78 -19.92 -12.96
C VAL A 142 1.92 -21.42 -13.07
N SER A 143 1.09 -22.13 -12.32
CA SER A 143 0.95 -23.58 -12.41
C SER A 143 -0.51 -23.94 -12.71
N GLY A 144 -0.73 -24.92 -13.54
CA GLY A 144 -2.02 -25.46 -13.90
C GLY A 144 -2.00 -26.97 -13.99
N ARG A 145 -3.02 -27.56 -14.59
CA ARG A 145 -3.13 -29.01 -14.75
C ARG A 145 -3.41 -29.34 -16.23
N LYS A 146 -2.78 -30.39 -16.74
CA LYS A 146 -3.10 -30.95 -18.06
C LYS A 146 -3.47 -32.44 -17.95
N PRO A 147 -4.20 -32.99 -18.93
CA PRO A 147 -4.43 -34.43 -19.01
C PRO A 147 -3.11 -35.18 -18.99
N CYS A 148 -3.02 -36.26 -18.20
CA CYS A 148 -1.84 -37.11 -18.19
C CYS A 148 -1.70 -37.84 -19.52
N GLY A 149 -0.56 -37.66 -20.19
CA GLY A 149 -0.23 -38.38 -21.42
C GLY A 149 0.27 -39.81 -21.13
N PRO A 150 0.48 -40.61 -22.18
CA PRO A 150 0.89 -42.02 -22.06
C PRO A 150 2.22 -42.25 -21.37
N LYS A 151 3.05 -41.21 -21.22
CA LYS A 151 4.32 -41.27 -20.49
C LYS A 151 4.21 -41.04 -18.96
N CYS A 152 2.99 -40.79 -18.42
CA CYS A 152 2.77 -40.67 -17.00
C CYS A 152 2.92 -42.06 -16.34
N SER A 153 3.45 -42.07 -15.09
CA SER A 153 3.60 -43.29 -14.30
C SER A 153 2.30 -44.11 -14.31
N PRO A 154 2.39 -45.47 -14.37
CA PRO A 154 1.21 -46.36 -14.37
C PRO A 154 0.23 -46.10 -13.20
N ARG A 155 0.72 -45.57 -12.09
CA ARG A 155 -0.11 -45.18 -10.95
C ARG A 155 -1.05 -44.00 -11.24
N HIS A 156 -0.83 -43.23 -12.32
CA HIS A 156 -1.62 -42.09 -12.74
C HIS A 156 -2.29 -42.26 -14.10
N ALA A 157 -2.23 -43.46 -14.67
CA ALA A 157 -2.76 -43.78 -16.00
C ALA A 157 -4.30 -43.84 -16.09
N ASN A 158 -5.02 -43.51 -15.00
CA ASN A 158 -6.48 -43.40 -15.09
C ASN A 158 -6.83 -42.15 -15.93
N LYS A 159 -7.72 -42.29 -16.93
CA LYS A 159 -8.15 -41.24 -17.88
C LYS A 159 -8.66 -39.94 -17.22
N LYS A 160 -8.84 -39.91 -15.90
CA LYS A 160 -9.23 -38.74 -15.09
C LYS A 160 -8.06 -38.06 -14.37
N SER A 161 -6.84 -38.63 -14.40
CA SER A 161 -5.69 -38.05 -13.73
C SER A 161 -5.15 -36.86 -14.55
N ARG A 162 -4.81 -35.79 -13.84
CA ARG A 162 -4.21 -34.57 -14.42
C ARG A 162 -2.83 -34.33 -13.79
N CYS A 163 -1.87 -34.05 -14.63
CA CYS A 163 -0.51 -33.73 -14.20
C CYS A 163 -0.36 -32.22 -13.92
N LEU A 164 0.34 -31.89 -12.84
CA LEU A 164 0.72 -30.50 -12.55
C LEU A 164 1.76 -30.06 -13.57
N VAL A 165 1.53 -28.91 -14.18
CA VAL A 165 2.47 -28.25 -15.09
C VAL A 165 2.76 -26.85 -14.59
N ARG A 166 3.95 -26.33 -14.90
CA ARG A 166 4.41 -25.00 -14.47
C ARG A 166 4.95 -24.24 -15.66
N SER A 167 4.75 -22.93 -15.65
CA SER A 167 5.43 -22.03 -16.58
C SER A 167 6.90 -21.85 -16.22
N GLY A 168 7.67 -21.25 -17.09
CA GLY A 168 8.89 -20.54 -16.72
C GLY A 168 8.59 -19.41 -15.74
N VAL A 169 9.65 -18.85 -15.15
CA VAL A 169 9.53 -17.64 -14.31
C VAL A 169 9.63 -16.42 -15.22
N ALA A 170 8.61 -15.56 -15.17
CA ALA A 170 8.62 -14.25 -15.80
C ALA A 170 8.93 -13.18 -14.76
N SER A 171 9.31 -11.99 -15.22
CA SER A 171 9.66 -10.89 -14.33
C SER A 171 9.09 -9.56 -14.84
N PHE A 172 8.88 -8.63 -13.92
CA PHE A 172 8.54 -7.25 -14.21
C PHE A 172 9.10 -6.33 -13.14
N ARG A 173 9.05 -5.03 -13.38
CA ARG A 173 9.40 -4.02 -12.40
C ARG A 173 8.17 -3.18 -12.08
N THR A 174 8.01 -2.78 -10.83
CA THR A 174 6.99 -1.79 -10.45
C THR A 174 7.52 -0.37 -10.66
N GLU A 175 6.60 0.56 -10.96
CA GLU A 175 6.93 1.97 -11.11
C GLU A 175 7.57 2.57 -9.86
N ASP A 176 8.37 3.62 -10.04
CA ASP A 176 8.99 4.37 -8.95
C ASP A 176 8.17 5.63 -8.64
N LEU A 177 6.98 5.41 -8.07
CA LEU A 177 6.06 6.49 -7.73
C LEU A 177 5.27 6.15 -6.46
N ALA A 178 5.41 6.98 -5.43
CA ALA A 178 4.60 6.92 -4.21
C ALA A 178 3.23 7.62 -4.43
N PRO A 179 2.21 7.34 -3.62
CA PRO A 179 2.21 6.42 -2.49
C PRO A 179 1.99 4.96 -2.89
N ARG A 180 2.52 4.05 -2.10
CA ARG A 180 2.15 2.64 -2.14
C ARG A 180 0.86 2.44 -1.35
N TRP A 181 -0.26 2.32 -2.05
CA TRP A 181 -1.54 2.00 -1.43
C TRP A 181 -1.60 0.54 -0.99
N ILE A 182 -2.20 0.29 0.17
CA ILE A 182 -2.41 -1.05 0.72
C ILE A 182 -3.91 -1.35 0.72
N GLU A 183 -4.29 -2.46 0.15
CA GLU A 183 -5.68 -2.88 0.06
C GLU A 183 -5.96 -4.08 0.95
N ILE A 184 -7.01 -3.97 1.77
CA ILE A 184 -7.57 -5.03 2.60
C ILE A 184 -9.10 -5.02 2.46
N ASP A 185 -9.58 -5.21 1.23
CA ASP A 185 -11.00 -5.26 0.84
C ASP A 185 -11.83 -4.04 1.27
N GLY A 186 -11.18 -2.86 1.32
CA GLY A 186 -11.84 -1.60 1.66
C GLY A 186 -12.22 -1.43 3.14
N ARG A 187 -11.80 -2.33 4.02
CA ARG A 187 -12.11 -2.26 5.46
C ARG A 187 -11.37 -1.20 6.21
N VAL A 188 -10.18 -0.82 5.73
CA VAL A 188 -9.40 0.31 6.24
C VAL A 188 -9.16 1.29 5.09
N SER A 189 -9.73 2.47 5.21
CA SER A 189 -9.59 3.53 4.23
C SER A 189 -8.27 4.28 4.42
N ASN A 190 -7.80 4.96 3.36
CA ASN A 190 -6.61 5.80 3.40
C ASN A 190 -5.33 5.06 3.82
N PHE A 191 -5.32 3.73 3.61
CA PHE A 191 -4.23 2.86 4.04
C PHE A 191 -3.11 2.85 3.01
N ARG A 192 -1.93 3.27 3.43
CA ARG A 192 -0.73 3.30 2.58
C ARG A 192 0.56 3.11 3.36
N ASP A 193 1.57 2.65 2.67
CA ASP A 193 2.94 2.67 3.16
C ASP A 193 3.41 4.12 3.34
N PHE A 194 4.06 4.37 4.43
CA PHE A 194 4.68 5.66 4.73
C PHE A 194 5.95 5.86 3.90
N GLY A 195 6.63 4.75 3.56
CA GLY A 195 7.88 4.73 2.81
C GLY A 195 7.72 4.83 1.29
N GLY A 196 8.83 4.63 0.60
CA GLY A 196 8.92 4.63 -0.86
C GLY A 196 9.28 5.98 -1.47
N ARG A 197 9.17 7.09 -0.72
CA ARG A 197 9.48 8.44 -1.20
C ARG A 197 10.97 8.67 -1.27
N ARG A 198 11.40 9.49 -2.25
CA ARG A 198 12.79 9.92 -2.35
C ARG A 198 13.04 11.15 -1.51
N THR A 199 14.22 11.21 -0.95
CA THR A 199 14.73 12.39 -0.25
C THR A 199 15.49 13.31 -1.23
N ALA A 200 15.65 14.57 -0.87
CA ALA A 200 16.37 15.54 -1.69
C ALA A 200 17.84 15.16 -1.96
N ASP A 201 18.45 14.35 -1.09
CA ASP A 201 19.80 13.82 -1.25
C ASP A 201 19.86 12.48 -2.03
N GLY A 202 18.72 12.03 -2.59
CA GLY A 202 18.63 10.86 -3.46
C GLY A 202 18.41 9.52 -2.76
N ARG A 203 18.43 9.47 -1.42
CA ARG A 203 18.07 8.27 -0.67
C ARG A 203 16.57 7.98 -0.78
N ARG A 204 16.16 6.88 -0.22
CA ARG A 204 14.75 6.48 -0.19
C ARG A 204 14.31 6.19 1.25
N VAL A 205 13.10 6.60 1.58
CA VAL A 205 12.43 6.15 2.80
C VAL A 205 12.05 4.68 2.62
N LYS A 206 12.54 3.81 3.50
CA LYS A 206 12.31 2.36 3.44
C LYS A 206 10.83 2.03 3.43
N GLN A 207 10.44 1.14 2.52
CA GLN A 207 9.09 0.60 2.45
C GLN A 207 8.89 -0.52 3.46
N GLY A 208 7.66 -0.71 3.90
CA GLY A 208 7.32 -1.80 4.82
C GLY A 208 7.69 -1.56 6.28
N MET A 209 8.28 -0.40 6.61
CA MET A 209 8.65 -0.05 7.98
C MET A 209 7.52 0.63 8.75
N ALA A 210 6.78 1.51 8.10
CA ALA A 210 5.65 2.18 8.71
C ALA A 210 4.50 2.29 7.72
N TYR A 211 3.28 2.22 8.24
CA TYR A 211 2.04 2.32 7.50
C TYR A 211 1.13 3.33 8.17
N ARG A 212 0.29 4.00 7.38
CA ARG A 212 -0.70 4.94 7.91
C ARG A 212 -2.07 4.69 7.30
N GLY A 213 -3.12 5.00 8.05
CA GLY A 213 -4.48 4.83 7.57
C GLY A 213 -5.54 5.26 8.56
N GLN A 214 -6.76 4.82 8.31
CA GLN A 214 -7.92 5.00 9.18
C GLN A 214 -7.79 4.13 10.45
N GLY A 215 -8.54 4.50 11.51
CA GLY A 215 -8.66 3.69 12.73
C GLY A 215 -9.12 2.27 12.44
N LEU A 216 -8.51 1.32 13.14
CA LEU A 216 -8.85 -0.09 13.05
C LEU A 216 -10.14 -0.37 13.84
N ASN A 217 -11.07 -1.12 13.25
CA ASN A 217 -12.37 -1.47 13.85
C ASN A 217 -13.22 -0.28 14.35
N ASP A 218 -12.97 0.91 13.81
CA ASP A 218 -13.71 2.10 14.16
C ASP A 218 -14.83 2.39 13.17
N ASN A 219 -16.04 2.58 13.68
CA ASN A 219 -17.23 2.97 12.95
C ASN A 219 -17.87 4.26 13.51
N SER A 220 -17.20 4.94 14.44
CA SER A 220 -17.82 6.00 15.26
C SER A 220 -18.07 7.31 14.52
N LEU A 221 -17.42 7.53 13.37
CA LEU A 221 -17.50 8.81 12.65
C LEU A 221 -18.19 8.79 11.31
N THR A 222 -18.39 7.64 10.74
CA THR A 222 -18.87 7.57 9.36
C THR A 222 -20.37 7.38 9.27
N GLY A 223 -21.04 7.13 10.40
CA GLY A 223 -22.45 6.74 10.41
C GLY A 223 -22.70 5.47 9.57
N ASP A 224 -21.63 4.80 9.19
CA ASP A 224 -21.65 3.64 8.33
C ASP A 224 -22.14 2.40 9.09
N GLU A 225 -22.66 1.45 8.34
CA GLU A 225 -23.11 0.13 8.81
C GLU A 225 -22.12 -0.50 9.81
N PRO A 226 -22.60 -1.06 10.91
CA PRO A 226 -21.75 -1.78 11.85
C PRO A 226 -20.97 -2.88 11.13
N GLY A 227 -19.64 -2.77 11.13
CA GLY A 227 -18.75 -3.73 10.49
C GLY A 227 -17.97 -3.23 9.28
N ARG A 228 -18.26 -2.04 8.74
CA ARG A 228 -17.54 -1.50 7.57
C ARG A 228 -16.04 -1.37 7.80
N ASN A 229 -15.62 -1.06 9.02
CA ASN A 229 -14.22 -0.96 9.42
C ASN A 229 -13.76 -2.12 10.30
N ARG A 230 -14.53 -3.23 10.40
CA ARG A 230 -14.14 -4.38 11.18
C ARG A 230 -13.18 -5.26 10.39
N LEU A 231 -12.03 -5.52 10.99
CA LEU A 231 -11.07 -6.47 10.46
C LEU A 231 -11.59 -7.90 10.59
N THR A 232 -11.41 -8.71 9.55
CA THR A 232 -11.59 -10.15 9.64
C THR A 232 -10.34 -10.81 10.21
N VAL A 233 -10.45 -12.10 10.57
CA VAL A 233 -9.29 -12.91 10.98
C VAL A 233 -8.22 -12.93 9.89
N GLU A 234 -8.62 -12.99 8.63
CA GLU A 234 -7.71 -12.95 7.48
C GLU A 234 -7.01 -11.60 7.34
N ASP A 235 -7.71 -10.50 7.62
CA ASP A 235 -7.10 -9.16 7.63
C ASP A 235 -6.05 -9.05 8.73
N VAL A 236 -6.37 -9.49 9.95
CA VAL A 236 -5.41 -9.50 11.06
C VAL A 236 -4.19 -10.34 10.70
N LYS A 237 -4.37 -11.56 10.18
CA LYS A 237 -3.26 -12.41 9.71
C LYS A 237 -2.43 -11.73 8.63
N TYR A 238 -3.06 -11.01 7.70
CA TYR A 238 -2.36 -10.28 6.67
C TYR A 238 -1.55 -9.11 7.25
N LEU A 239 -2.15 -8.32 8.13
CA LEU A 239 -1.52 -7.14 8.74
C LEU A 239 -0.36 -7.54 9.66
N THR A 240 -0.53 -8.56 10.48
CA THR A 240 0.50 -9.01 11.45
C THR A 240 1.49 -9.99 10.84
N GLY A 241 1.08 -10.86 9.92
CA GLY A 241 1.92 -11.89 9.32
C GLY A 241 2.61 -11.44 8.03
N THR A 242 1.87 -10.80 7.10
CA THR A 242 2.44 -10.40 5.80
C THR A 242 3.06 -9.01 5.84
N LEU A 243 2.37 -8.01 6.42
CA LEU A 243 2.94 -6.67 6.62
C LEU A 243 3.83 -6.61 7.86
N GLY A 244 3.71 -7.56 8.76
CA GLY A 244 4.54 -7.72 9.93
C GLY A 244 4.30 -6.67 11.02
N ILE A 245 3.15 -5.98 11.03
CA ILE A 245 2.86 -4.89 11.98
C ILE A 245 3.05 -5.37 13.41
N ARG A 246 3.87 -4.64 14.17
CA ARG A 246 4.20 -4.91 15.58
C ARG A 246 3.70 -3.86 16.53
N THR A 247 3.49 -2.63 16.05
CA THR A 247 3.01 -1.52 16.87
C THR A 247 1.84 -0.84 16.19
N ASP A 248 0.80 -0.62 16.96
CA ASP A 248 -0.39 0.16 16.62
C ASP A 248 -0.34 1.48 17.41
N LEU A 249 0.00 2.58 16.73
CA LEU A 249 0.04 3.92 17.29
C LEU A 249 -1.26 4.65 16.99
N ASP A 250 -2.13 4.71 17.97
CA ASP A 250 -3.44 5.36 17.88
C ASP A 250 -3.37 6.82 18.36
N LEU A 251 -3.58 7.74 17.42
CA LEU A 251 -3.53 9.18 17.67
C LEU A 251 -4.88 9.77 18.10
N ARG A 252 -5.86 8.94 18.41
CA ARG A 252 -7.18 9.35 18.89
C ARG A 252 -7.16 9.65 20.39
N SER A 253 -8.13 10.45 20.84
CA SER A 253 -8.34 10.69 22.27
C SER A 253 -9.02 9.49 22.95
N ASP A 254 -8.96 9.47 24.27
CA ASP A 254 -9.63 8.44 25.10
C ASP A 254 -11.12 8.34 24.81
N GLY A 255 -11.79 9.47 24.58
CA GLY A 255 -13.21 9.49 24.24
C GLY A 255 -13.51 8.88 22.87
N GLU A 256 -12.60 9.02 21.91
CA GLU A 256 -12.78 8.47 20.55
C GLU A 256 -12.43 6.99 20.47
N THR A 257 -11.60 6.48 21.38
CA THR A 257 -11.23 5.05 21.42
C THR A 257 -12.12 4.22 22.35
N ALA A 258 -13.09 4.84 23.02
CA ALA A 258 -13.86 4.20 24.10
C ALA A 258 -12.92 3.56 25.17
N LYS A 259 -11.75 4.18 25.40
CA LYS A 259 -10.71 3.73 26.35
C LYS A 259 -10.19 2.31 26.06
N MET A 260 -10.05 1.98 24.77
CA MET A 260 -9.40 0.73 24.35
C MET A 260 -8.08 0.53 25.10
N LYS A 261 -7.77 -0.72 25.44
CA LYS A 261 -6.53 -1.11 26.13
C LYS A 261 -5.59 -1.96 25.31
N GLU A 262 -6.06 -2.44 24.17
CA GLU A 262 -5.31 -3.30 23.27
C GLU A 262 -5.65 -3.02 21.81
N SER A 263 -4.74 -3.37 20.91
CA SER A 263 -4.94 -3.20 19.47
C SER A 263 -5.98 -4.17 18.93
N PRO A 264 -6.84 -3.76 17.99
CA PRO A 264 -7.67 -4.67 17.20
C PRO A 264 -6.87 -5.75 16.44
N LEU A 265 -5.56 -5.58 16.31
CA LEU A 265 -4.65 -6.57 15.72
C LEU A 265 -4.30 -7.72 16.67
N GLY A 266 -4.72 -7.63 17.93
CA GLY A 266 -4.54 -8.67 18.94
C GLY A 266 -3.32 -8.44 19.86
N PRO A 267 -3.17 -9.31 20.88
CA PRO A 267 -2.22 -9.11 21.98
C PRO A 267 -0.74 -9.19 21.58
N GLY A 268 -0.45 -9.68 20.38
CA GLY A 268 0.92 -9.72 19.85
C GLY A 268 1.40 -8.40 19.25
N VAL A 269 0.54 -7.37 19.23
CA VAL A 269 0.84 -6.03 18.70
C VAL A 269 0.85 -5.04 19.86
N ALA A 270 1.94 -4.30 20.02
CA ALA A 270 2.04 -3.25 21.03
C ALA A 270 1.04 -2.13 20.72
N PHE A 271 0.16 -1.82 21.66
CA PHE A 271 -0.81 -0.73 21.53
C PHE A 271 -0.31 0.50 22.26
N ILE A 272 -0.13 1.59 21.50
CA ILE A 272 0.29 2.89 22.02
C ILE A 272 -0.78 3.91 21.66
N GLN A 273 -1.59 4.31 22.63
CA GLN A 273 -2.60 5.35 22.43
C GLN A 273 -2.07 6.69 22.93
N ARG A 274 -2.02 7.69 22.03
CA ARG A 274 -1.61 9.06 22.35
C ARG A 274 -2.37 10.06 21.50
N SER A 275 -3.26 10.80 22.10
CA SER A 275 -3.98 11.87 21.40
C SER A 275 -3.00 12.86 20.79
N SER A 276 -3.14 13.17 19.52
CA SER A 276 -2.24 14.06 18.78
C SER A 276 -2.95 15.33 18.35
N ALA A 277 -2.20 16.41 18.27
CA ALA A 277 -2.63 17.64 17.62
C ALA A 277 -2.56 17.52 16.09
N CYS A 278 -3.26 18.39 15.39
CA CYS A 278 -3.19 18.52 13.92
C CYS A 278 -3.14 20.00 13.50
N TYR A 279 -2.73 20.22 12.25
CA TYR A 279 -2.66 21.55 11.63
C TYR A 279 -1.85 22.56 12.47
N ALA A 280 -2.43 23.75 12.70
CA ALA A 280 -1.81 24.78 13.54
C ALA A 280 -1.62 24.34 15.00
N GLY A 281 -2.39 23.37 15.45
CA GLY A 281 -2.29 22.84 16.81
C GLY A 281 -0.94 22.21 17.15
N ILE A 282 -0.20 21.68 16.15
CA ILE A 282 1.12 21.10 16.39
C ILE A 282 2.15 22.13 16.88
N PHE A 283 1.92 23.43 16.63
CA PHE A 283 2.82 24.53 17.03
C PHE A 283 2.51 25.11 18.41
N THR A 284 1.45 24.67 19.08
CA THR A 284 1.16 25.04 20.47
C THR A 284 2.10 24.34 21.44
N SER A 285 2.21 24.82 22.67
CA SER A 285 3.04 24.19 23.71
C SER A 285 2.69 22.71 23.90
N ASP A 286 1.39 22.38 24.04
CA ASP A 286 0.93 21.00 24.22
C ASP A 286 1.11 20.17 22.95
N GLY A 287 0.84 20.77 21.77
CA GLY A 287 1.06 20.10 20.48
C GLY A 287 2.52 19.71 20.26
N LYS A 288 3.48 20.54 20.68
CA LYS A 288 4.91 20.25 20.61
C LYS A 288 5.31 19.08 21.53
N LYS A 289 4.80 19.05 22.77
CA LYS A 289 5.06 17.93 23.69
C LYS A 289 4.58 16.61 23.10
N VAL A 290 3.34 16.57 22.64
CA VAL A 290 2.75 15.38 22.03
C VAL A 290 3.46 14.98 20.74
N MET A 291 3.91 15.96 19.94
CA MET A 291 4.70 15.68 18.73
C MET A 291 6.02 14.98 19.08
N ALA A 292 6.76 15.47 20.09
CA ALA A 292 7.99 14.84 20.53
C ALA A 292 7.76 13.42 21.05
N GLU A 293 6.72 13.21 21.84
CA GLU A 293 6.37 11.89 22.36
C GLU A 293 5.99 10.90 21.25
N ASN A 294 5.21 11.33 20.27
CA ASN A 294 4.87 10.51 19.10
C ASN A 294 6.10 10.24 18.22
N PHE A 295 6.97 11.23 18.01
CA PHE A 295 8.22 11.07 17.27
C PHE A 295 9.12 10.00 17.89
N ARG A 296 9.24 9.96 19.24
CA ARG A 296 10.04 8.97 19.95
C ARG A 296 9.60 7.53 19.75
N VAL A 297 8.33 7.28 19.41
CA VAL A 297 7.87 5.94 19.04
C VAL A 297 8.61 5.44 17.80
N PHE A 298 8.91 6.33 16.85
CA PHE A 298 9.63 6.01 15.62
C PHE A 298 11.15 5.94 15.78
N CYS A 299 11.69 6.35 16.91
CA CYS A 299 13.13 6.25 17.19
C CYS A 299 13.55 4.88 17.73
N ARG A 300 12.62 3.96 17.93
CA ARG A 300 12.84 2.64 18.55
C ARG A 300 12.72 1.53 17.50
N PRO A 301 13.82 0.82 17.15
CA PRO A 301 13.80 -0.23 16.14
C PRO A 301 12.81 -1.38 16.45
N GLU A 302 12.62 -1.69 17.73
CA GLU A 302 11.73 -2.75 18.21
C GLU A 302 10.25 -2.51 17.89
N ASN A 303 9.85 -1.26 17.65
CA ASN A 303 8.47 -0.91 17.34
C ASN A 303 8.07 -1.25 15.90
N TYR A 304 9.02 -1.50 15.02
CA TYR A 304 8.74 -1.66 13.59
C TYR A 304 8.34 -3.08 13.19
N PRO A 305 7.47 -3.23 12.19
CA PRO A 305 6.73 -2.19 11.47
C PRO A 305 5.61 -1.54 12.30
N ILE A 306 5.43 -0.22 12.13
CA ILE A 306 4.44 0.58 12.85
C ILE A 306 3.21 0.84 11.96
N TYR A 307 2.01 0.65 12.48
CA TYR A 307 0.80 1.23 11.92
C TYR A 307 0.38 2.42 12.76
N PHE A 308 0.28 3.62 12.17
CA PHE A 308 -0.16 4.81 12.89
C PHE A 308 -1.38 5.43 12.24
N HIS A 309 -2.34 5.82 13.06
CA HIS A 309 -3.64 6.24 12.59
C HIS A 309 -4.33 7.22 13.54
N CYS A 310 -5.34 7.89 13.02
CA CYS A 310 -6.37 8.55 13.82
C CYS A 310 -7.73 7.99 13.40
N ILE A 311 -8.78 8.78 13.39
CA ILE A 311 -10.08 8.33 12.90
C ILE A 311 -10.04 8.06 11.38
N GLY A 312 -9.80 9.09 10.57
CA GLY A 312 -9.77 8.97 9.10
C GLY A 312 -8.37 8.77 8.50
N GLY A 313 -7.32 8.71 9.31
CA GLY A 313 -5.95 8.69 8.83
C GLY A 313 -5.53 9.98 8.10
N ALA A 314 -6.30 11.05 8.26
CA ALA A 314 -6.18 12.30 7.51
C ALA A 314 -5.40 13.36 8.28
N ASP A 315 -6.00 13.91 9.33
CA ASP A 315 -5.59 15.18 9.96
C ASP A 315 -4.41 14.98 10.94
N ARG A 316 -4.62 14.30 12.05
CA ARG A 316 -3.57 14.00 13.05
C ARG A 316 -2.47 13.12 12.48
N THR A 317 -2.88 12.06 11.80
CA THR A 317 -1.99 11.14 11.09
C THR A 317 -1.23 11.85 9.98
N GLY A 318 -1.91 12.72 9.22
CA GLY A 318 -1.29 13.53 8.17
C GLY A 318 -0.27 14.51 8.71
N SER A 319 -0.59 15.19 9.82
CA SER A 319 0.32 16.14 10.47
C SER A 319 1.60 15.46 10.98
N LEU A 320 1.46 14.30 11.61
CA LEU A 320 2.60 13.51 12.06
C LEU A 320 3.42 13.02 10.85
N ALA A 321 2.77 12.46 9.83
CA ALA A 321 3.45 11.98 8.62
C ALA A 321 4.21 13.09 7.89
N TYR A 322 3.65 14.30 7.83
CA TYR A 322 4.30 15.46 7.22
C TYR A 322 5.61 15.80 7.93
N VAL A 323 5.59 15.85 9.27
CA VAL A 323 6.79 16.11 10.07
C VAL A 323 7.82 14.99 9.93
N LEU A 324 7.40 13.72 10.03
CA LEU A 324 8.28 12.56 9.88
C LEU A 324 8.97 12.53 8.50
N ASN A 325 8.21 12.64 7.41
CA ASN A 325 8.79 12.67 6.06
C ASN A 325 9.65 13.92 5.82
N GLY A 326 9.23 15.04 6.38
CA GLY A 326 10.00 16.29 6.29
C GLY A 326 11.37 16.17 6.93
N VAL A 327 11.48 15.62 8.14
CA VAL A 327 12.77 15.44 8.82
C VAL A 327 13.63 14.34 8.18
N LEU A 328 13.04 13.40 7.44
CA LEU A 328 13.78 12.44 6.61
C LEU A 328 14.39 13.09 5.36
N GLY A 329 13.99 14.31 5.02
CA GLY A 329 14.49 15.02 3.84
C GLY A 329 13.67 14.81 2.57
N VAL A 330 12.45 14.32 2.69
CA VAL A 330 11.52 14.18 1.55
C VAL A 330 11.21 15.57 0.98
N ASP A 331 11.19 15.68 -0.35
CA ASP A 331 10.94 16.94 -1.05
C ASP A 331 9.58 17.55 -0.66
N ARG A 332 9.51 18.87 -0.63
CA ARG A 332 8.31 19.60 -0.20
C ARG A 332 7.10 19.28 -1.06
N HIS A 333 7.27 19.17 -2.37
CA HIS A 333 6.18 18.80 -3.29
C HIS A 333 5.62 17.40 -2.96
N GLU A 334 6.49 16.45 -2.64
CA GLU A 334 6.10 15.11 -2.20
C GLU A 334 5.36 15.12 -0.85
N LEU A 335 5.75 16.00 0.10
CA LEU A 335 5.04 16.18 1.36
C LEU A 335 3.61 16.71 1.12
N GLU A 336 3.47 17.69 0.24
CA GLU A 336 2.18 18.31 -0.11
C GLU A 336 1.27 17.30 -0.83
N THR A 337 1.78 16.59 -1.81
CA THR A 337 1.01 15.61 -2.58
C THR A 337 0.62 14.39 -1.74
N ASP A 338 1.44 13.96 -0.78
CA ASP A 338 1.02 12.93 0.18
C ASP A 338 -0.15 13.40 1.04
N TRP A 339 -0.07 14.62 1.56
CA TRP A 339 -1.15 15.21 2.33
C TRP A 339 -2.43 15.27 1.52
N GLU A 340 -2.37 15.85 0.32
CA GLU A 340 -3.51 16.02 -0.58
C GLU A 340 -4.13 14.68 -1.01
N SER A 341 -3.33 13.62 -1.17
CA SER A 341 -3.80 12.28 -1.55
C SER A 341 -4.93 11.76 -0.64
N THR A 342 -4.92 12.18 0.62
CA THR A 342 -5.97 11.86 1.58
C THR A 342 -7.32 12.49 1.22
N PHE A 343 -7.30 13.68 0.64
CA PHE A 343 -8.50 14.51 0.44
C PHE A 343 -9.08 14.42 -0.96
N TYR A 344 -8.32 14.00 -1.96
CA TYR A 344 -8.75 13.94 -3.35
C TYR A 344 -10.16 13.36 -3.59
N PRO A 345 -10.62 12.32 -2.90
CA PRO A 345 -11.98 11.80 -3.10
C PRO A 345 -13.08 12.64 -2.49
N ARG A 346 -12.75 13.54 -1.56
CA ARG A 346 -13.74 14.37 -0.83
C ARG A 346 -13.93 15.76 -1.42
N ILE A 347 -13.04 16.17 -2.33
CA ILE A 347 -13.02 17.52 -2.88
C ILE A 347 -14.36 18.00 -3.45
N PRO A 348 -15.14 17.21 -4.19
CA PRO A 348 -16.39 17.68 -4.77
C PRO A 348 -17.52 17.88 -3.77
N ASP A 349 -17.53 17.16 -2.64
CA ASP A 349 -18.73 17.07 -1.80
C ASP A 349 -18.69 17.92 -0.54
N ALA A 350 -17.52 18.13 0.04
CA ALA A 350 -17.46 18.59 1.42
C ALA A 350 -17.28 20.09 1.58
N ASN A 351 -16.60 20.76 0.68
CA ASN A 351 -16.43 22.22 0.70
C ASN A 351 -15.80 22.72 -0.59
N PRO A 352 -16.42 23.67 -1.30
CA PRO A 352 -15.81 24.29 -2.48
C PRO A 352 -14.64 25.22 -2.15
N ASP A 353 -14.37 25.51 -0.85
CA ASP A 353 -13.26 26.38 -0.48
C ASP A 353 -11.92 25.62 -0.61
N PRO A 354 -11.07 26.01 -1.57
CA PRO A 354 -9.73 25.46 -1.71
C PRO A 354 -8.89 25.53 -0.43
N LYS A 355 -9.11 26.54 0.40
CA LYS A 355 -8.41 26.73 1.69
C LYS A 355 -8.63 25.55 2.64
N PHE A 356 -9.72 24.80 2.50
CA PHE A 356 -9.96 23.63 3.32
C PHE A 356 -9.02 22.48 2.97
N TRP A 357 -8.64 22.35 1.69
CA TRP A 357 -7.73 21.31 1.18
C TRP A 357 -6.28 21.66 1.41
N CYS A 358 -6.00 22.94 1.40
CA CYS A 358 -4.69 23.52 1.58
C CYS A 358 -4.36 23.75 3.06
N ARG A 359 -4.76 22.83 3.91
CA ARG A 359 -4.42 22.94 5.34
C ARG A 359 -2.92 22.89 5.60
N GLU A 360 -2.12 22.51 4.61
CA GLU A 360 -0.69 22.77 4.62
C GLU A 360 -0.33 24.26 4.71
N LEU A 361 -1.21 25.19 4.35
CA LEU A 361 -1.01 26.62 4.62
C LEU A 361 -0.82 26.88 6.12
N HIS A 362 -1.44 26.07 6.96
CA HIS A 362 -1.18 26.10 8.40
C HIS A 362 0.25 25.68 8.73
N PHE A 363 0.79 24.70 8.01
CA PHE A 363 2.18 24.28 8.13
C PHE A 363 3.12 25.36 7.62
N ASN A 364 2.83 25.98 6.47
CA ASN A 364 3.62 27.06 5.91
C ASN A 364 3.81 28.20 6.91
N LYS A 365 2.73 28.71 7.51
CA LYS A 365 2.80 29.75 8.53
C LYS A 365 3.55 29.31 9.80
N GLY A 366 3.44 28.04 10.17
CA GLY A 366 4.09 27.51 11.35
C GLY A 366 5.59 27.31 11.15
N PHE A 367 5.97 26.53 10.12
CA PHE A 367 7.37 26.21 9.86
C PHE A 367 8.19 27.40 9.38
N SER A 368 7.58 28.41 8.72
CA SER A 368 8.31 29.63 8.32
C SER A 368 8.88 30.41 9.50
N LYS A 369 8.42 30.17 10.72
CA LYS A 369 8.95 30.78 11.95
C LYS A 369 10.28 30.17 12.41
N TYR A 370 10.66 29.02 11.83
CA TYR A 370 11.90 28.31 12.17
C TYR A 370 12.95 28.58 11.09
N GLY A 371 14.21 28.62 11.54
CA GLY A 371 15.33 28.85 10.65
C GLY A 371 15.45 30.29 10.16
N LYS A 372 16.27 30.48 9.15
CA LYS A 372 16.57 31.78 8.51
C LYS A 372 16.23 31.73 7.02
N GLU A 373 16.34 32.87 6.36
CA GLU A 373 16.26 32.95 4.92
C GLU A 373 17.29 32.02 4.26
N GLY A 374 16.88 31.30 3.22
CA GLY A 374 17.71 30.30 2.53
C GLY A 374 17.68 28.89 3.15
N ASP A 375 17.19 28.71 4.37
CA ASP A 375 17.04 27.36 4.93
C ASP A 375 16.00 26.55 4.17
N SER A 376 16.35 25.29 3.90
CA SER A 376 15.43 24.34 3.27
C SER A 376 14.19 24.08 4.16
N TRP A 377 13.10 23.67 3.52
CA TRP A 377 11.86 23.29 4.24
C TRP A 377 12.11 22.18 5.25
N ASN A 378 12.93 21.20 4.88
CA ASN A 378 13.32 20.09 5.76
C ASN A 378 14.11 20.57 6.98
N ARG A 379 14.99 21.57 6.80
CA ARG A 379 15.73 22.17 7.92
C ARG A 379 14.80 22.88 8.89
N ARG A 380 13.78 23.57 8.40
CA ARG A 380 12.77 24.22 9.24
C ARG A 380 11.96 23.22 10.07
N ILE A 381 11.61 22.07 9.48
CA ILE A 381 10.94 20.97 10.19
C ILE A 381 11.87 20.35 11.24
N GLU A 382 13.14 20.17 10.94
CA GLU A 382 14.12 19.68 11.91
C GLU A 382 14.25 20.64 13.12
N LEU A 383 14.37 21.94 12.85
CA LEU A 383 14.42 22.96 13.90
C LEU A 383 13.15 22.98 14.76
N TYR A 384 11.99 22.79 14.14
CA TYR A 384 10.73 22.62 14.87
C TYR A 384 10.77 21.40 15.80
N LEU A 385 11.27 20.23 15.36
CA LEU A 385 11.39 19.06 16.23
C LEU A 385 12.35 19.28 17.40
N LEU A 386 13.46 19.99 17.18
CA LEU A 386 14.36 20.38 18.25
C LEU A 386 13.66 21.30 19.29
N ASP A 387 12.83 22.22 18.80
CA ASP A 387 12.01 23.10 19.66
C ASP A 387 10.87 22.32 20.38
N CYS A 388 10.46 21.17 19.86
CA CYS A 388 9.59 20.24 20.56
C CYS A 388 10.30 19.47 21.69
N GLY A 389 11.63 19.56 21.79
CA GLY A 389 12.45 18.82 22.75
C GLY A 389 12.90 17.44 22.28
N VAL A 390 12.85 17.19 20.97
CA VAL A 390 13.50 16.04 20.33
C VAL A 390 14.99 16.34 20.21
N THR A 391 15.87 15.36 20.47
CA THR A 391 17.32 15.55 20.37
C THR A 391 17.85 15.24 18.96
N GLN A 392 19.06 15.71 18.67
CA GLN A 392 19.73 15.37 17.39
C GLN A 392 20.02 13.87 17.28
N GLU A 393 20.29 13.21 18.39
CA GLU A 393 20.52 11.77 18.47
C GLU A 393 19.25 10.99 18.11
N GLU A 394 18.10 11.43 18.62
CA GLU A 394 16.79 10.86 18.28
C GLU A 394 16.49 11.02 16.77
N ILE A 395 16.77 12.20 16.20
CA ILE A 395 16.62 12.43 14.74
C ILE A 395 17.55 11.53 13.93
N LYS A 396 18.81 11.38 14.35
CA LYS A 396 19.78 10.49 13.69
C LYS A 396 19.33 9.04 13.78
N ALA A 397 18.85 8.58 14.93
CA ALA A 397 18.34 7.23 15.12
C ALA A 397 17.16 6.96 14.16
N PHE A 398 16.20 7.86 14.09
CA PHE A 398 15.05 7.75 13.18
C PHE A 398 15.50 7.68 11.70
N ARG A 399 16.42 8.57 11.29
CA ARG A 399 16.98 8.55 9.92
C ARG A 399 17.70 7.24 9.61
N SER A 400 18.47 6.71 10.54
CA SER A 400 19.18 5.43 10.39
C SER A 400 18.21 4.24 10.22
N ILE A 401 17.09 4.25 10.93
CA ILE A 401 16.06 3.22 10.81
C ILE A 401 15.34 3.32 9.47
N MET A 402 14.97 4.54 9.04
CA MET A 402 14.01 4.74 7.97
C MET A 402 14.62 4.99 6.58
N LEU A 403 15.90 5.30 6.45
CA LEU A 403 16.53 5.59 5.15
C LEU A 403 17.36 4.42 4.63
N GLU A 404 17.20 4.14 3.31
CA GLU A 404 18.05 3.20 2.56
C GLU A 404 19.39 3.86 2.21
#